data_a3f455ea42dcdac62c7d3322577b4226
#
_entry.id   a3f455ea42dcdac62c7d3322577b4226
#
_cell.length_a   1.000
_cell.length_b   1.000
_cell.length_c   1.000
_cell.angle_alpha   90.00
_cell.angle_beta   90.00
_cell.angle_gamma   90.00
#
_symmetry.space_group_name_H-M   'P 1'
#
loop_
_entity.id
_entity.type
_entity.pdbx_description
1 polymer ?
#
loop_
_entity_poly.entity_id
_entity_poly.type
_entity_poly.pdbx_seq_one_letter_code
_entity_poly.pdbx_strand_id
1 'polypeptide(L)'
;MVVPEINVEHFEIIESQKKRLGTKRGFIAVKPNCSIQCYVPALAAWKEYEPYELAVSTYQAISGAGKNFETWPEMVGNIIPYIGGEEEKSELEPLKVFGKYDAAERRRRVHARLGDARAGRGDPRDELLEERDVG
;
A
#
# COMPACT_ATOMS: atom_id res chain seq x y z
N MET A 1 2.81 6.53 1.88
CA MET A 1 1.83 6.17 0.84
C MET A 1 0.53 6.86 1.21
N VAL A 2 -0.09 7.56 0.26
CA VAL A 2 -1.25 8.41 0.55
C VAL A 2 -2.36 8.16 -0.47
N VAL A 3 -3.56 7.99 0.03
CA VAL A 3 -4.84 8.02 -0.68
C VAL A 3 -5.65 9.10 0.04
N PRO A 4 -5.74 10.34 -0.50
CA PRO A 4 -6.24 11.50 0.25
C PRO A 4 -7.65 11.32 0.82
N GLU A 5 -8.49 10.54 0.15
CA GLU A 5 -9.86 10.23 0.59
C GLU A 5 -9.91 9.30 1.81
N ILE A 6 -8.78 8.64 2.15
CA ILE A 6 -8.73 7.59 3.17
C ILE A 6 -7.82 7.96 4.33
N ASN A 7 -6.64 8.52 4.03
CA ASN A 7 -5.56 8.66 5.00
C ASN A 7 -4.80 10.00 4.83
N VAL A 8 -5.51 11.08 4.66
CA VAL A 8 -4.91 12.42 4.51
C VAL A 8 -3.97 12.77 5.67
N GLU A 9 -4.23 12.26 6.86
CA GLU A 9 -3.39 12.41 8.05
C GLU A 9 -1.97 11.87 7.89
N HIS A 10 -1.73 10.96 6.93
CA HIS A 10 -0.39 10.47 6.63
C HIS A 10 0.55 11.57 6.09
N PHE A 11 0.02 12.73 5.69
CA PHE A 11 0.87 13.88 5.36
C PHE A 11 1.64 14.45 6.55
N GLU A 12 1.26 14.15 7.78
CA GLU A 12 2.01 14.53 8.99
C GLU A 12 3.46 14.01 8.98
N ILE A 13 3.72 12.90 8.26
CA ILE A 13 5.07 12.34 8.08
C ILE A 13 6.01 13.29 7.32
N ILE A 14 5.48 14.25 6.57
CA ILE A 14 6.28 15.16 5.72
C ILE A 14 7.32 15.92 6.54
N GLU A 15 6.99 16.38 7.73
CA GLU A 15 7.93 17.11 8.58
C GLU A 15 9.11 16.23 9.03
N SER A 16 8.83 14.96 9.35
CA SER A 16 9.88 13.97 9.65
C SER A 16 10.71 13.65 8.41
N GLN A 17 10.06 13.53 7.24
CA GLN A 17 10.74 13.32 5.96
C GLN A 17 11.70 14.48 5.62
N LYS A 18 11.26 15.73 5.75
CA LYS A 18 12.10 16.92 5.51
C LYS A 18 13.32 16.92 6.42
N LYS A 19 13.12 16.61 7.71
CA LYS A 19 14.25 16.53 8.68
C LYS A 19 15.25 15.45 8.27
N ARG A 20 14.77 14.26 7.89
CA ARG A 20 15.62 13.14 7.46
C ARG A 20 16.39 13.45 6.18
N LEU A 21 15.74 14.08 5.21
CA LEU A 21 16.33 14.40 3.90
C LEU A 21 17.12 15.72 3.89
N GLY A 22 17.08 16.51 4.97
CA GLY A 22 17.73 17.82 5.06
C GLY A 22 17.11 18.86 4.11
N THR A 23 15.87 18.68 3.67
CA THR A 23 15.20 19.58 2.73
C THR A 23 14.40 20.65 3.47
N LYS A 24 14.47 21.89 3.00
CA LYS A 24 13.63 22.99 3.50
C LYS A 24 12.30 23.09 2.73
N ARG A 25 12.29 22.72 1.48
CA ARG A 25 11.16 22.80 0.57
C ARG A 25 11.02 21.50 -0.19
N GLY A 26 9.79 21.17 -0.56
CA GLY A 26 9.48 19.93 -1.27
C GLY A 26 9.39 18.71 -0.34
N PHE A 27 8.72 17.69 -0.83
CA PHE A 27 8.54 16.39 -0.17
C PHE A 27 8.24 15.33 -1.23
N ILE A 28 8.33 14.06 -0.85
CA ILE A 28 7.98 12.93 -1.69
C ILE A 28 6.70 12.32 -1.12
N ALA A 29 5.65 12.28 -1.94
CA ALA A 29 4.44 11.53 -1.67
C ALA A 29 4.25 10.48 -2.76
N VAL A 30 3.85 9.28 -2.38
CA VAL A 30 3.59 8.19 -3.31
C VAL A 30 2.16 7.69 -3.14
N LYS A 31 1.53 7.36 -4.24
CA LYS A 31 0.25 6.65 -4.27
C LYS A 31 0.49 5.14 -4.20
N PRO A 32 -0.49 4.32 -3.79
CA PRO A 32 -0.41 2.87 -3.93
C PRO A 32 -0.40 2.43 -5.40
N ASN A 33 -0.11 1.14 -5.60
CA ASN A 33 -0.21 0.47 -6.88
C ASN A 33 -1.60 0.68 -7.52
N CYS A 34 -1.65 0.70 -8.85
CA CYS A 34 -2.88 0.98 -9.60
C CYS A 34 -4.01 -0.04 -9.32
N SER A 35 -3.70 -1.33 -9.21
CA SER A 35 -4.69 -2.36 -8.87
C SER A 35 -5.30 -2.14 -7.48
N ILE A 36 -4.50 -1.74 -6.53
CA ILE A 36 -4.92 -1.47 -5.14
C ILE A 36 -5.88 -0.29 -5.08
N GLN A 37 -5.64 0.75 -5.87
CA GLN A 37 -6.50 1.93 -5.92
C GLN A 37 -7.93 1.63 -6.38
N CYS A 38 -8.16 0.51 -7.06
CA CYS A 38 -9.50 0.12 -7.51
C CYS A 38 -10.38 -0.38 -6.36
N TYR A 39 -9.83 -1.08 -5.36
CA TYR A 39 -10.61 -1.70 -4.31
C TYR A 39 -10.45 -1.09 -2.92
N VAL A 40 -9.34 -0.41 -2.64
CA VAL A 40 -9.08 0.20 -1.33
C VAL A 40 -10.15 1.23 -0.92
N PRO A 41 -10.72 2.06 -1.81
CA PRO A 41 -11.83 2.94 -1.45
C PRO A 41 -13.09 2.18 -0.99
N ALA A 42 -13.39 1.04 -1.62
CA ALA A 42 -14.50 0.19 -1.18
C ALA A 42 -14.24 -0.41 0.20
N LEU A 43 -13.00 -0.86 0.46
CA LEU A 43 -12.62 -1.34 1.79
C LEU A 43 -12.71 -0.23 2.84
N ALA A 44 -12.37 1.01 2.49
CA ALA A 44 -12.50 2.14 3.40
C ALA A 44 -13.95 2.40 3.80
N ALA A 45 -14.90 2.26 2.86
CA ALA A 45 -16.33 2.36 3.14
C ALA A 45 -16.83 1.23 4.06
N TRP A 46 -16.20 0.06 4.02
CA TRP A 46 -16.57 -1.10 4.84
C TRP A 46 -15.75 -1.23 6.13
N LYS A 47 -14.93 -0.26 6.44
CA LYS A 47 -14.04 -0.29 7.61
C LYS A 47 -14.79 -0.51 8.93
N GLU A 48 -16.02 -0.01 9.06
CA GLU A 48 -16.86 -0.20 10.23
C GLU A 48 -17.25 -1.66 10.50
N TYR A 49 -17.24 -2.51 9.45
CA TYR A 49 -17.53 -3.94 9.53
C TYR A 49 -16.30 -4.79 9.87
N GLU A 50 -15.14 -4.14 10.08
CA GLU A 50 -13.88 -4.79 10.45
C GLU A 50 -13.51 -5.98 9.55
N PRO A 51 -13.43 -5.82 8.21
CA PRO A 51 -13.08 -6.92 7.32
C PRO A 51 -11.71 -7.48 7.70
N TYR A 52 -11.62 -8.78 7.92
CA TYR A 52 -10.41 -9.46 8.39
C TYR A 52 -9.71 -10.29 7.32
N GLU A 53 -10.39 -10.58 6.23
CA GLU A 53 -9.85 -11.35 5.11
C GLU A 53 -10.38 -10.80 3.78
N LEU A 54 -9.52 -10.78 2.77
CA LEU A 54 -9.85 -10.27 1.46
C LEU A 54 -9.23 -11.16 0.39
N ALA A 55 -10.06 -11.70 -0.50
CA ALA A 55 -9.61 -12.35 -1.72
C ALA A 55 -9.84 -11.39 -2.91
N VAL A 56 -8.77 -11.10 -3.65
CA VAL A 56 -8.80 -10.15 -4.77
C VAL A 56 -8.27 -10.80 -6.04
N SER A 57 -9.01 -10.65 -7.13
CA SER A 57 -8.53 -10.94 -8.47
C SER A 57 -8.57 -9.67 -9.31
N THR A 58 -7.44 -9.32 -9.95
CA THR A 58 -7.34 -8.12 -10.78
C THR A 58 -7.03 -8.48 -12.22
N TYR A 59 -7.60 -7.71 -13.14
CA TYR A 59 -7.31 -7.78 -14.56
C TYR A 59 -6.66 -6.46 -14.98
N GLN A 60 -5.42 -6.52 -15.41
CA GLN A 60 -4.63 -5.33 -15.70
C GLN A 60 -4.34 -5.23 -17.20
N ALA A 61 -4.44 -4.02 -17.74
CA ALA A 61 -4.05 -3.74 -19.11
C ALA A 61 -2.53 -3.71 -19.25
N ILE A 62 -2.02 -4.14 -20.42
CA ILE A 62 -0.58 -4.14 -20.75
C ILE A 62 0.04 -2.73 -20.73
N SER A 63 -0.78 -1.69 -20.84
CA SER A 63 -0.34 -0.29 -20.75
C SER A 63 0.30 0.03 -19.39
N GLY A 64 -0.08 -0.66 -18.32
CA GLY A 64 0.56 -0.54 -17.00
C GLY A 64 2.04 -0.95 -17.01
N ALA A 65 2.44 -1.83 -17.92
CA ALA A 65 3.83 -2.21 -18.16
C ALA A 65 4.54 -1.30 -19.20
N GLY A 66 3.91 -0.22 -19.63
CA GLY A 66 4.44 0.66 -20.68
C GLY A 66 4.45 0.00 -22.07
N LYS A 67 3.60 -0.99 -22.29
CA LYS A 67 3.48 -1.75 -23.52
C LYS A 67 2.15 -1.48 -24.22
N ASN A 68 2.12 -1.74 -25.52
CA ASN A 68 0.92 -1.78 -26.35
C ASN A 68 0.98 -3.00 -27.28
N PHE A 69 -0.06 -3.25 -28.04
CA PHE A 69 -0.10 -4.41 -28.95
C PHE A 69 0.88 -4.31 -30.13
N GLU A 70 1.36 -3.13 -30.47
CA GLU A 70 2.41 -2.97 -31.50
C GLU A 70 3.78 -3.38 -30.93
N THR A 71 4.07 -3.02 -29.68
CA THR A 71 5.33 -3.34 -29.01
C THR A 71 5.32 -4.72 -28.34
N TRP A 72 4.14 -5.34 -28.24
CA TRP A 72 3.95 -6.65 -27.65
C TRP A 72 2.81 -7.43 -28.34
N PRO A 73 3.00 -7.79 -29.62
CA PRO A 73 1.95 -8.40 -30.45
C PRO A 73 1.49 -9.77 -29.94
N GLU A 74 2.32 -10.50 -29.18
CA GLU A 74 1.98 -11.80 -28.60
C GLU A 74 0.86 -11.70 -27.55
N MET A 75 0.56 -10.49 -27.09
CA MET A 75 -0.52 -10.27 -26.14
C MET A 75 -1.91 -10.11 -26.78
N VAL A 76 -1.98 -10.06 -28.11
CA VAL A 76 -3.29 -10.02 -28.79
C VAL A 76 -4.04 -11.34 -28.55
N GLY A 77 -5.19 -11.26 -27.87
CA GLY A 77 -5.98 -12.44 -27.52
C GLY A 77 -5.36 -13.34 -26.45
N ASN A 78 -4.34 -12.87 -25.74
CA ASN A 78 -3.61 -13.64 -24.73
C ASN A 78 -3.75 -13.04 -23.33
N ILE A 79 -3.42 -13.82 -22.30
CA ILE A 79 -3.42 -13.44 -20.89
C ILE A 79 -2.10 -13.92 -20.28
N ILE A 80 -1.45 -13.03 -19.51
CA ILE A 80 -0.36 -13.42 -18.62
C ILE A 80 -1.00 -13.68 -17.24
N PRO A 81 -0.97 -14.92 -16.73
CA PRO A 81 -1.66 -15.28 -15.51
C PRO A 81 -0.99 -14.76 -14.23
N TYR A 82 0.25 -14.29 -14.32
CA TYR A 82 1.03 -13.81 -13.17
C TYR A 82 1.87 -12.58 -13.54
N ILE A 83 1.78 -11.54 -12.70
CA ILE A 83 2.59 -10.33 -12.82
C ILE A 83 3.50 -10.26 -11.59
N GLY A 84 4.83 -10.41 -11.82
CA GLY A 84 5.81 -10.45 -10.72
C GLY A 84 5.75 -9.23 -9.79
N GLY A 85 5.66 -9.48 -8.50
CA GLY A 85 5.63 -8.46 -7.45
C GLY A 85 4.27 -7.79 -7.23
N GLU A 86 3.23 -8.09 -8.02
CA GLU A 86 1.90 -7.49 -7.82
C GLU A 86 1.16 -8.10 -6.61
N GLU A 87 1.35 -9.40 -6.37
CA GLU A 87 0.75 -10.09 -5.22
C GLU A 87 1.30 -9.53 -3.91
N GLU A 88 2.62 -9.44 -3.76
CA GLU A 88 3.27 -8.84 -2.58
C GLU A 88 2.81 -7.40 -2.32
N LYS A 89 2.68 -6.59 -3.36
CA LYS A 89 2.16 -5.23 -3.22
C LYS A 89 0.71 -5.24 -2.75
N SER A 90 -0.11 -6.13 -3.30
CA SER A 90 -1.52 -6.26 -2.93
C SER A 90 -1.72 -6.72 -1.48
N GLU A 91 -0.79 -7.49 -0.93
CA GLU A 91 -0.77 -7.87 0.47
C GLU A 91 -0.31 -6.73 1.39
N LEU A 92 0.75 -6.03 1.03
CA LEU A 92 1.43 -5.09 1.92
C LEU A 92 0.92 -3.65 1.82
N GLU A 93 0.57 -3.16 0.62
CA GLU A 93 0.21 -1.76 0.44
C GLU A 93 -1.12 -1.36 1.08
N PRO A 94 -2.18 -2.19 1.08
CA PRO A 94 -3.41 -1.87 1.83
C PRO A 94 -3.15 -1.69 3.33
N LEU A 95 -2.29 -2.52 3.91
CA LEU A 95 -1.87 -2.37 5.31
C LEU A 95 -1.18 -1.02 5.54
N LYS A 96 -0.40 -0.55 4.56
CA LYS A 96 0.22 0.77 4.60
C LYS A 96 -0.79 1.91 4.48
N VAL A 97 -1.84 1.73 3.70
CA VAL A 97 -2.90 2.73 3.54
C VAL A 97 -3.75 2.86 4.79
N PHE A 98 -4.13 1.75 5.41
CA PHE A 98 -4.96 1.72 6.62
C PHE A 98 -4.17 1.79 7.93
N GLY A 99 -2.85 1.71 7.88
CA GLY A 99 -1.97 1.86 9.03
C GLY A 99 -2.03 3.28 9.62
N LYS A 100 -1.57 3.43 10.86
CA LYS A 100 -1.47 4.73 11.52
C LYS A 100 -0.01 5.18 11.59
N TYR A 101 0.23 6.47 11.42
CA TYR A 101 1.52 7.07 11.68
C TYR A 101 1.61 7.47 13.15
N ASP A 102 2.63 6.99 13.84
CA ASP A 102 2.95 7.41 15.20
C ASP A 102 4.11 8.41 15.18
N ALA A 103 3.79 9.68 15.41
CA ALA A 103 4.78 10.75 15.41
C ALA A 103 5.77 10.64 16.59
N ALA A 104 5.36 10.04 17.72
CA ALA A 104 6.21 9.89 18.90
C ALA A 104 7.28 8.83 18.71
N GLU A 105 6.91 7.69 18.12
CA GLU A 105 7.84 6.60 17.81
C GLU A 105 8.59 6.81 16.50
N ARG A 106 8.20 7.80 15.68
CA ARG A 106 8.68 8.01 14.30
C ARG A 106 8.51 6.78 13.41
N ARG A 107 7.64 5.88 13.77
CA ARG A 107 7.35 4.62 13.09
C ARG A 107 5.91 4.61 12.63
N ARG A 108 5.68 3.92 11.54
CA ARG A 108 4.33 3.63 11.10
C ARG A 108 3.91 2.28 11.69
N ARG A 109 2.83 2.28 12.45
CA ARG A 109 2.19 1.02 12.87
C ARG A 109 1.36 0.51 11.70
N VAL A 110 1.79 -0.58 11.12
CA VAL A 110 1.02 -1.34 10.15
C VAL A 110 0.11 -2.27 10.94
N HIS A 111 -1.19 -2.10 10.85
CA HIS A 111 -2.10 -3.10 11.41
C HIS A 111 -2.02 -4.35 10.54
N ALA A 112 -1.58 -5.46 11.10
CA ALA A 112 -1.46 -6.74 10.42
C ALA A 112 -2.83 -7.30 9.97
N ARG A 113 -3.93 -6.75 10.49
CA ARG A 113 -5.30 -7.04 10.05
C ARG A 113 -6.14 -5.77 10.05
N LEU A 114 -7.01 -5.63 9.08
CA LEU A 114 -7.98 -4.53 9.05
C LEU A 114 -8.89 -4.49 10.30
N GLY A 115 -9.00 -5.61 11.04
CA GLY A 115 -9.82 -5.76 12.25
C GLY A 115 -9.08 -5.70 13.59
N ASP A 116 -7.73 -5.62 13.62
CA ASP A 116 -6.96 -5.71 14.86
C ASP A 116 -6.82 -4.36 15.63
N ALA A 117 -7.88 -3.58 15.70
CA ALA A 117 -7.93 -2.46 16.65
C ALA A 117 -7.93 -2.90 18.14
N ARG A 118 -7.94 -4.22 18.43
CA ARG A 118 -8.04 -4.79 19.78
C ARG A 118 -6.85 -5.59 20.29
N ALA A 119 -5.83 -5.88 19.49
CA ALA A 119 -4.75 -6.77 19.91
C ALA A 119 -3.48 -6.02 20.30
N GLY A 120 -3.36 -5.68 21.58
CA GLY A 120 -2.08 -5.43 22.25
C GLY A 120 -1.30 -6.72 22.54
N ARG A 121 -1.18 -7.62 21.56
CA ARG A 121 -0.31 -8.80 21.62
C ARG A 121 0.44 -8.90 20.30
N GLY A 122 1.77 -8.65 20.36
CA GLY A 122 2.67 -8.75 19.23
C GLY A 122 2.56 -10.11 18.51
N ASP A 123 2.27 -10.07 17.23
CA ASP A 123 2.42 -11.22 16.33
C ASP A 123 3.91 -11.30 15.95
N PRO A 124 4.55 -12.48 16.03
CA PRO A 124 5.95 -12.65 15.60
C PRO A 124 6.25 -12.20 14.17
N ARG A 125 5.20 -12.02 13.35
CA ARG A 125 5.30 -11.49 11.98
C ARG A 125 5.45 -9.98 11.91
N ASP A 126 5.14 -9.25 12.99
CA ASP A 126 5.35 -7.81 13.08
C ASP A 126 6.85 -7.47 13.14
N GLU A 127 7.68 -8.35 13.72
CA GLU A 127 9.14 -8.22 13.74
C GLU A 127 9.79 -8.30 12.34
N LEU A 128 9.24 -9.11 11.44
CA LEU A 128 9.77 -9.31 10.08
C LEU A 128 9.53 -8.12 9.15
N LEU A 129 8.59 -7.24 9.46
CA LEU A 129 8.30 -6.03 8.68
C LEU A 129 9.18 -4.83 9.12
N GLU A 130 9.77 -4.89 10.32
CA GLU A 130 10.64 -3.85 10.84
C GLU A 130 12.04 -3.86 10.20
N GLU A 131 12.56 -5.01 9.78
CA GLU A 131 13.92 -5.14 9.23
C GLU A 131 14.07 -4.75 7.76
N ARG A 132 12.99 -4.58 7.01
CA ARG A 132 13.04 -4.32 5.56
C ARG A 132 13.01 -2.85 5.14
N ASP A 133 12.86 -1.91 6.06
CA ASP A 133 12.83 -0.47 5.75
C ASP A 133 14.19 0.25 5.99
N VAL A 134 15.29 -0.50 6.14
CA VAL A 134 16.65 0.05 6.29
C VAL A 134 17.49 -0.34 5.07
N GLY A 135 17.22 0.34 3.96
CA GLY A 135 18.00 0.26 2.76
C GLY A 135 17.74 1.48 1.87
#